data_ee19e775375df98d461dcecfe89da48d
#
_entry.id   ee19e775375df98d461dcecfe89da48d
#
_cell.length_a   1.000
_cell.length_b   1.000
_cell.length_c   1.000
_cell.angle_alpha   90.00
_cell.angle_beta   90.00
_cell.angle_gamma   90.00
#
_symmetry.space_group_name_H-M   'P 1'
#
loop_
_entity.id
_entity.type
_entity.pdbx_description
1 polymer ?
#
loop_
_entity_poly.entity_id
_entity_poly.type
_entity_poly.pdbx_seq_one_letter_code
_entity_poly.pdbx_strand_id
1 'polypeptide(L)'
;YKDFSTKVGRATLPAMLRVTKEQVAPEYLPSIFSEIKSKFGGDYEAYAQYVYDNSVVLHKDRMVEALKNYELFAKAHDTDPAVVISNSYRDALMKLYGEINNYQYQYAKGRRLFMAGLQEMSDEYLPSDANFTMRLSYGSVGGYRPYDGAYYDYYTTEEGVLEKQDPESTEFAVQPEILDMMRNKAVSYTH
;
A
#
# COMPACT_ATOMS: atom_id res chain seq x y z
N TYR A 1 9.70 13.11 5.61
CA TYR A 1 9.03 13.97 4.61
C TYR A 1 9.52 13.77 3.17
N LYS A 2 10.50 12.91 2.94
CA LYS A 2 11.11 12.71 1.61
C LYS A 2 10.09 12.32 0.54
N ASP A 3 9.19 11.40 0.89
CA ASP A 3 8.18 10.85 -0.05
C ASP A 3 6.76 11.35 0.28
N PHE A 4 6.65 12.44 1.06
CA PHE A 4 5.38 13.01 1.49
C PHE A 4 5.00 14.21 0.63
N SER A 5 3.81 14.16 0.00
CA SER A 5 3.25 15.26 -0.77
C SER A 5 1.97 15.78 -0.13
N THR A 6 2.03 17.01 0.39
CA THR A 6 0.85 17.69 0.94
C THR A 6 -0.25 17.89 -0.11
N LYS A 7 0.13 18.11 -1.39
CA LYS A 7 -0.83 18.27 -2.50
C LYS A 7 -1.64 16.99 -2.72
N VAL A 8 -0.94 15.85 -2.79
CA VAL A 8 -1.60 14.54 -2.96
C VAL A 8 -2.44 14.21 -1.74
N GLY A 9 -1.88 14.32 -0.54
CA GLY A 9 -2.60 13.99 0.69
C GLY A 9 -3.86 14.85 0.90
N ARG A 10 -3.80 16.15 0.58
CA ARG A 10 -4.94 17.07 0.65
C ARG A 10 -6.06 16.67 -0.31
N ALA A 11 -5.74 16.12 -1.47
CA ALA A 11 -6.70 15.63 -2.44
C ALA A 11 -7.28 14.25 -2.09
N THR A 12 -6.47 13.38 -1.48
CA THR A 12 -6.88 12.00 -1.16
C THR A 12 -7.66 11.87 0.14
N LEU A 13 -7.37 12.70 1.16
CA LEU A 13 -8.03 12.60 2.46
C LEU A 13 -9.57 12.69 2.39
N PRO A 14 -10.19 13.63 1.66
CA PRO A 14 -11.65 13.69 1.55
C PRO A 14 -12.25 12.43 0.91
N ALA A 15 -11.59 11.89 -0.11
CA ALA A 15 -12.03 10.67 -0.78
C ALA A 15 -11.98 9.46 0.18
N MET A 16 -10.89 9.32 0.94
CA MET A 16 -10.75 8.26 1.94
C MET A 16 -11.79 8.37 3.06
N LEU A 17 -12.10 9.59 3.50
CA LEU A 17 -13.16 9.82 4.49
C LEU A 17 -14.54 9.41 3.95
N ARG A 18 -14.86 9.72 2.68
CA ARG A 18 -16.12 9.27 2.06
C ARG A 18 -16.21 7.76 2.01
N VAL A 19 -15.16 7.10 1.49
CA VAL A 19 -15.11 5.64 1.39
C VAL A 19 -15.27 5.01 2.78
N THR A 20 -14.57 5.53 3.80
CA THR A 20 -14.72 5.04 5.17
C THR A 20 -16.16 5.19 5.65
N LYS A 21 -16.79 6.35 5.42
CA LYS A 21 -18.17 6.62 5.84
C LYS A 21 -19.18 5.71 5.16
N GLU A 22 -18.96 5.36 3.91
CA GLU A 22 -19.84 4.52 3.10
C GLU A 22 -19.68 3.02 3.39
N GLN A 23 -18.45 2.58 3.66
CA GLN A 23 -18.12 1.15 3.75
C GLN A 23 -18.07 0.61 5.18
N VAL A 24 -17.87 1.47 6.17
CA VAL A 24 -17.72 1.06 7.58
C VAL A 24 -19.05 1.15 8.30
N ALA A 25 -19.42 0.08 9.02
CA ALA A 25 -20.62 0.04 9.83
C ALA A 25 -20.59 1.14 10.92
N PRO A 26 -21.74 1.76 11.25
CA PRO A 26 -21.80 2.94 12.13
C PRO A 26 -21.14 2.75 13.49
N GLU A 27 -21.20 1.55 14.06
CA GLU A 27 -20.61 1.20 15.36
C GLU A 27 -19.08 1.15 15.39
N TYR A 28 -18.45 1.04 14.20
CA TYR A 28 -16.98 1.02 14.02
C TYR A 28 -16.43 2.30 13.39
N LEU A 29 -17.31 3.26 13.09
CA LEU A 29 -16.84 4.53 12.54
C LEU A 29 -15.93 5.27 13.52
N PRO A 30 -14.77 5.78 13.08
CA PRO A 30 -13.92 6.65 13.88
C PRO A 30 -14.67 7.86 14.44
N SER A 31 -14.38 8.26 15.67
CA SER A 31 -15.05 9.37 16.37
C SER A 31 -14.95 10.71 15.62
N ILE A 32 -13.94 10.85 14.78
CA ILE A 32 -13.72 12.05 13.96
C ILE A 32 -14.92 12.40 13.06
N PHE A 33 -15.71 11.41 12.63
CA PHE A 33 -16.90 11.67 11.81
C PHE A 33 -17.96 12.49 12.54
N SER A 34 -18.06 12.37 13.86
CA SER A 34 -18.95 13.21 14.68
C SER A 34 -18.44 14.66 14.74
N GLU A 35 -17.13 14.85 14.83
CA GLU A 35 -16.50 16.16 14.80
C GLU A 35 -16.67 16.84 13.43
N ILE A 36 -16.41 16.11 12.34
CA ILE A 36 -16.60 16.61 10.98
C ILE A 36 -18.04 17.06 10.77
N LYS A 37 -19.00 16.26 11.23
CA LYS A 37 -20.42 16.61 11.15
C LYS A 37 -20.76 17.88 11.94
N SER A 38 -20.24 18.00 13.16
CA SER A 38 -20.60 19.12 14.05
C SER A 38 -19.90 20.44 13.70
N LYS A 39 -18.61 20.38 13.33
CA LYS A 39 -17.78 21.57 13.09
C LYS A 39 -17.72 22.00 11.62
N PHE A 40 -17.85 21.05 10.69
CA PHE A 40 -17.70 21.27 9.25
C PHE A 40 -18.98 20.92 8.46
N GLY A 41 -20.11 20.65 9.13
CA GLY A 41 -21.35 20.31 8.46
C GLY A 41 -21.31 19.02 7.63
N GLY A 42 -20.28 18.20 7.81
CA GLY A 42 -20.04 16.98 7.02
C GLY A 42 -19.21 17.22 5.74
N ASP A 43 -18.68 18.41 5.56
CA ASP A 43 -17.79 18.75 4.42
C ASP A 43 -16.39 18.20 4.66
N TYR A 44 -16.06 17.14 3.93
CA TYR A 44 -14.77 16.46 4.02
C TYR A 44 -13.63 17.26 3.38
N GLU A 45 -13.92 18.05 2.37
CA GLU A 45 -12.97 18.95 1.72
C GLU A 45 -12.55 20.08 2.67
N ALA A 46 -13.52 20.73 3.30
CA ALA A 46 -13.25 21.77 4.30
C ALA A 46 -12.47 21.20 5.50
N TYR A 47 -12.81 19.99 5.94
CA TYR A 47 -12.06 19.33 7.00
C TYR A 47 -10.61 19.00 6.59
N ALA A 48 -10.41 18.44 5.40
CA ALA A 48 -9.07 18.15 4.90
C ALA A 48 -8.22 19.42 4.78
N GLN A 49 -8.81 20.51 4.27
CA GLN A 49 -8.17 21.81 4.21
C GLN A 49 -7.72 22.25 5.61
N TYR A 50 -8.62 22.19 6.60
CA TYR A 50 -8.32 22.51 7.99
C TYR A 50 -7.15 21.66 8.55
N VAL A 51 -7.15 20.34 8.34
CA VAL A 51 -6.08 19.45 8.80
C VAL A 51 -4.74 19.86 8.21
N TYR A 52 -4.67 20.06 6.89
CA TYR A 52 -3.42 20.40 6.22
C TYR A 52 -2.94 21.82 6.51
N ASP A 53 -3.82 22.76 6.80
CA ASP A 53 -3.42 24.13 7.11
C ASP A 53 -2.96 24.30 8.55
N ASN A 54 -3.51 23.53 9.48
CA ASN A 54 -3.30 23.75 10.93
C ASN A 54 -2.38 22.71 11.59
N SER A 55 -2.13 21.55 10.96
CA SER A 55 -1.24 20.56 11.55
C SER A 55 0.22 21.03 11.55
N VAL A 56 0.92 20.76 12.64
CA VAL A 56 2.37 20.92 12.78
C VAL A 56 3.09 19.70 12.19
N VAL A 57 2.59 18.50 12.46
CA VAL A 57 3.27 17.25 12.06
C VAL A 57 3.27 17.02 10.55
N LEU A 58 2.37 17.62 9.80
CA LEU A 58 2.32 17.51 8.33
C LEU A 58 3.29 18.45 7.60
N HIS A 59 3.93 19.40 8.32
CA HIS A 59 4.85 20.37 7.73
C HIS A 59 6.24 20.27 8.35
N LYS A 60 7.23 19.96 7.50
CA LYS A 60 8.61 19.78 7.95
C LYS A 60 9.14 20.98 8.75
N ASP A 61 8.94 22.19 8.23
CA ASP A 61 9.48 23.40 8.85
C ASP A 61 8.82 23.70 10.20
N ARG A 62 7.50 23.53 10.30
CA ARG A 62 6.76 23.65 11.57
C ARG A 62 7.21 22.61 12.59
N MET A 63 7.43 21.37 12.12
CA MET A 63 7.89 20.28 12.98
C MET A 63 9.32 20.53 13.50
N VAL A 64 10.23 20.99 12.64
CA VAL A 64 11.60 21.36 13.04
C VAL A 64 11.57 22.48 14.07
N GLU A 65 10.73 23.49 13.90
CA GLU A 65 10.58 24.57 14.87
C GLU A 65 9.97 24.08 16.20
N ALA A 66 8.94 23.26 16.13
CA ALA A 66 8.30 22.66 17.30
C ALA A 66 9.27 21.81 18.15
N LEU A 67 10.18 21.07 17.50
CA LEU A 67 11.18 20.25 18.19
C LEU A 67 12.24 21.07 18.95
N LYS A 68 12.42 22.36 18.64
CA LYS A 68 13.29 23.24 19.43
C LYS A 68 12.71 23.51 20.82
N ASN A 69 11.38 23.41 20.99
CA ASN A 69 10.70 23.50 22.28
C ASN A 69 9.79 22.28 22.46
N TYR A 70 10.41 21.15 22.72
CA TYR A 70 9.73 19.86 22.82
C TYR A 70 8.62 19.83 23.88
N GLU A 71 8.80 20.47 25.02
CA GLU A 71 7.79 20.49 26.09
C GLU A 71 6.48 21.17 25.64
N LEU A 72 6.61 22.27 24.90
CA LEU A 72 5.47 22.98 24.34
C LEU A 72 4.79 22.15 23.24
N PHE A 73 5.58 21.54 22.38
CA PHE A 73 5.08 20.66 21.33
C PHE A 73 4.36 19.44 21.92
N ALA A 74 4.94 18.78 22.93
CA ALA A 74 4.34 17.62 23.56
C ALA A 74 2.94 17.92 24.16
N LYS A 75 2.75 19.13 24.72
CA LYS A 75 1.44 19.57 25.23
C LYS A 75 0.41 19.83 24.11
N ALA A 76 0.87 20.29 22.94
CA ALA A 76 0.00 20.60 21.80
C ALA A 76 -0.22 19.39 20.87
N HIS A 77 0.60 18.36 20.97
CA HIS A 77 0.60 17.21 20.07
C HIS A 77 -0.77 16.53 19.97
N ASP A 78 -1.40 16.26 21.10
CA ASP A 78 -2.68 15.52 21.13
C ASP A 78 -3.85 16.31 20.53
N THR A 79 -3.69 17.62 20.36
CA THR A 79 -4.65 18.52 19.73
C THR A 79 -4.34 18.83 18.27
N ASP A 80 -3.19 18.38 17.76
CA ASP A 80 -2.84 18.52 16.35
C ASP A 80 -3.87 17.79 15.46
N PRO A 81 -4.43 18.45 14.45
CA PRO A 81 -5.51 17.85 13.65
C PRO A 81 -5.14 16.53 12.97
N ALA A 82 -3.89 16.36 12.55
CA ALA A 82 -3.44 15.08 11.95
C ALA A 82 -3.26 13.99 13.00
N VAL A 83 -2.89 14.35 14.22
CA VAL A 83 -2.82 13.40 15.34
C VAL A 83 -4.22 13.01 15.79
N VAL A 84 -5.13 13.97 15.89
CA VAL A 84 -6.54 13.72 16.26
C VAL A 84 -7.20 12.73 15.31
N ILE A 85 -7.10 12.94 13.99
CA ILE A 85 -7.67 11.99 13.01
C ILE A 85 -7.00 10.62 13.10
N SER A 86 -5.66 10.56 13.23
CA SER A 86 -4.92 9.31 13.36
C SER A 86 -5.35 8.52 14.61
N ASN A 87 -5.45 9.19 15.75
CA ASN A 87 -5.89 8.57 17.00
C ASN A 87 -7.33 8.06 16.90
N SER A 88 -8.22 8.82 16.27
CA SER A 88 -9.62 8.41 16.06
C SER A 88 -9.73 7.09 15.27
N TYR A 89 -8.94 6.93 14.21
CA TYR A 89 -8.88 5.69 13.44
C TYR A 89 -8.25 4.55 14.23
N ARG A 90 -7.15 4.83 14.95
CA ARG A 90 -6.49 3.83 15.80
C ARG A 90 -7.45 3.29 16.86
N ASP A 91 -8.21 4.16 17.53
CA ASP A 91 -9.11 3.76 18.60
C ASP A 91 -10.27 2.90 18.06
N ALA A 92 -10.80 3.23 16.87
CA ALA A 92 -11.77 2.40 16.17
C ALA A 92 -11.22 1.02 15.82
N LEU A 93 -9.98 0.94 15.33
CA LEU A 93 -9.28 -0.31 15.03
C LEU A 93 -9.02 -1.13 16.32
N MET A 94 -8.59 -0.49 17.42
CA MET A 94 -8.34 -1.19 18.67
C MET A 94 -9.62 -1.82 19.25
N LYS A 95 -10.76 -1.12 19.12
CA LYS A 95 -12.06 -1.68 19.47
C LYS A 95 -12.36 -2.93 18.64
N LEU A 96 -12.22 -2.85 17.31
CA LEU A 96 -12.45 -3.97 16.41
C LEU A 96 -11.52 -5.16 16.72
N TYR A 97 -10.23 -4.91 16.92
CA TYR A 97 -9.26 -5.96 17.27
C TYR A 97 -9.60 -6.65 18.58
N GLY A 98 -10.10 -5.91 19.58
CA GLY A 98 -10.58 -6.49 20.84
C GLY A 98 -11.70 -7.52 20.63
N GLU A 99 -12.61 -7.25 19.70
CA GLU A 99 -13.74 -8.14 19.39
C GLU A 99 -13.31 -9.38 18.59
N ILE A 100 -12.35 -9.26 17.65
CA ILE A 100 -11.97 -10.35 16.74
C ILE A 100 -10.82 -11.24 17.27
N ASN A 101 -10.11 -10.84 18.31
CA ASN A 101 -8.92 -11.57 18.81
C ASN A 101 -9.19 -13.06 19.10
N ASN A 102 -10.35 -13.39 19.69
CA ASN A 102 -10.69 -14.77 19.97
C ASN A 102 -10.89 -15.60 18.68
N TYR A 103 -11.51 -15.00 17.67
CA TYR A 103 -11.71 -15.64 16.37
C TYR A 103 -10.40 -15.80 15.62
N GLN A 104 -9.49 -14.85 15.72
CA GLN A 104 -8.14 -14.95 15.13
C GLN A 104 -7.35 -16.12 15.74
N TYR A 105 -7.43 -16.33 17.05
CA TYR A 105 -6.80 -17.47 17.70
C TYR A 105 -7.37 -18.81 17.19
N GLN A 106 -8.68 -18.93 17.09
CA GLN A 106 -9.34 -20.13 16.57
C GLN A 106 -8.98 -20.37 15.09
N TYR A 107 -8.95 -19.32 14.28
CA TYR A 107 -8.54 -19.38 12.88
C TYR A 107 -7.08 -19.84 12.73
N ALA A 108 -6.16 -19.27 13.51
CA ALA A 108 -4.76 -19.66 13.49
C ALA A 108 -4.55 -21.13 13.92
N LYS A 109 -5.31 -21.59 14.92
CA LYS A 109 -5.33 -22.99 15.33
C LYS A 109 -5.86 -23.89 14.20
N GLY A 110 -6.98 -23.51 13.57
CA GLY A 110 -7.56 -24.25 12.46
C GLY A 110 -6.60 -24.36 11.27
N ARG A 111 -5.97 -23.25 10.87
CA ARG A 111 -4.93 -23.26 9.80
C ARG A 111 -3.79 -24.22 10.11
N ARG A 112 -3.28 -24.20 11.33
CA ARG A 112 -2.18 -25.07 11.73
C ARG A 112 -2.57 -26.55 11.66
N LEU A 113 -3.75 -26.92 12.14
CA LEU A 113 -4.25 -28.28 12.06
C LEU A 113 -4.51 -28.71 10.63
N PHE A 114 -5.07 -27.83 9.81
CA PHE A 114 -5.28 -28.08 8.39
C PHE A 114 -3.95 -28.36 7.65
N MET A 115 -2.93 -27.54 7.90
CA MET A 115 -1.60 -27.74 7.30
C MET A 115 -0.95 -29.04 7.81
N ALA A 116 -1.10 -29.38 9.07
CA ALA A 116 -0.61 -30.66 9.61
C ALA A 116 -1.29 -31.86 8.88
N GLY A 117 -2.59 -31.80 8.69
CA GLY A 117 -3.31 -32.83 7.91
C GLY A 117 -2.84 -32.92 6.46
N LEU A 118 -2.61 -31.78 5.78
CA LEU A 118 -2.05 -31.80 4.43
C LEU A 118 -0.67 -32.43 4.38
N GLN A 119 0.20 -32.17 5.35
CA GLN A 119 1.53 -32.76 5.44
C GLN A 119 1.48 -34.30 5.66
N GLU A 120 0.53 -34.79 6.46
CA GLU A 120 0.34 -36.21 6.66
C GLU A 120 -0.26 -36.92 5.42
N MET A 121 -1.01 -36.21 4.59
CA MET A 121 -1.66 -36.74 3.39
C MET A 121 -0.77 -36.64 2.14
N SER A 122 0.30 -35.88 2.17
CA SER A 122 1.17 -35.63 1.01
C SER A 122 2.51 -36.34 1.18
N ASP A 123 2.90 -37.11 0.18
CA ASP A 123 4.26 -37.67 0.07
C ASP A 123 5.27 -36.64 -0.47
N GLU A 124 4.78 -35.45 -0.91
CA GLU A 124 5.61 -34.39 -1.45
C GLU A 124 6.03 -33.40 -0.36
N TYR A 125 7.24 -32.86 -0.50
CA TYR A 125 7.71 -31.79 0.38
C TYR A 125 6.90 -30.51 0.20
N LEU A 126 6.21 -30.08 1.24
CA LEU A 126 5.52 -28.79 1.28
C LEU A 126 6.47 -27.74 1.87
N PRO A 127 6.91 -26.75 1.06
CA PRO A 127 7.82 -25.72 1.56
C PRO A 127 7.13 -24.82 2.60
N SER A 128 7.87 -24.45 3.63
CA SER A 128 7.38 -23.50 4.63
C SER A 128 7.27 -22.08 4.06
N ASP A 129 6.33 -21.30 4.58
CA ASP A 129 6.24 -19.87 4.29
C ASP A 129 7.41 -19.08 4.89
N ALA A 130 7.62 -17.85 4.41
CA ALA A 130 8.67 -16.97 4.90
C ALA A 130 8.44 -16.61 6.39
N ASN A 131 9.50 -16.75 7.20
CA ASN A 131 9.47 -16.53 8.65
C ASN A 131 10.64 -15.68 9.15
N PHE A 132 11.19 -14.82 8.26
CA PHE A 132 12.36 -13.97 8.50
C PHE A 132 13.70 -14.73 8.68
N THR A 133 13.74 -16.03 8.48
CA THR A 133 15.00 -16.76 8.35
C THR A 133 15.53 -16.62 6.92
N MET A 134 16.86 -16.78 6.79
CA MET A 134 17.49 -16.74 5.47
C MET A 134 16.97 -17.88 4.59
N ARG A 135 16.54 -17.52 3.36
CA ARG A 135 16.10 -18.47 2.32
C ARG A 135 16.98 -18.30 1.10
N LEU A 136 17.42 -19.39 0.55
CA LEU A 136 18.19 -19.42 -0.70
C LEU A 136 17.32 -20.00 -1.81
N SER A 137 17.12 -19.22 -2.88
CA SER A 137 16.53 -19.72 -4.12
C SER A 137 17.65 -19.81 -5.16
N TYR A 138 17.74 -20.92 -5.84
CA TYR A 138 18.71 -21.13 -6.91
C TYR A 138 18.10 -21.97 -8.01
N GLY A 139 18.69 -21.89 -9.21
CA GLY A 139 18.24 -22.66 -10.37
C GLY A 139 19.11 -22.38 -11.58
N SER A 140 18.95 -23.16 -12.61
CA SER A 140 19.57 -22.91 -13.92
C SER A 140 18.67 -22.00 -14.75
N VAL A 141 19.28 -21.06 -15.46
CA VAL A 141 18.57 -20.25 -16.46
C VAL A 141 18.20 -21.15 -17.64
N GLY A 142 16.94 -21.18 -18.01
CA GLY A 142 16.47 -22.02 -19.11
C GLY A 142 15.04 -21.65 -19.55
N GLY A 143 14.69 -22.06 -20.74
CA GLY A 143 13.33 -21.92 -21.25
C GLY A 143 12.37 -22.94 -20.63
N TYR A 144 11.08 -22.76 -20.84
CA TYR A 144 10.04 -23.66 -20.34
C TYR A 144 8.85 -23.76 -21.31
N ARG A 145 8.09 -24.82 -21.14
CA ARG A 145 6.86 -25.06 -21.90
C ARG A 145 5.65 -24.85 -20.99
N PRO A 146 4.91 -23.73 -21.11
CA PRO A 146 3.73 -23.47 -20.27
C PRO A 146 2.53 -24.35 -20.64
N TYR A 147 2.41 -24.75 -21.91
CA TYR A 147 1.34 -25.62 -22.44
C TYR A 147 1.82 -26.26 -23.74
N ASP A 148 1.01 -27.19 -24.26
CA ASP A 148 1.34 -27.91 -25.51
C ASP A 148 1.41 -26.93 -26.71
N GLY A 149 2.46 -27.09 -27.53
CA GLY A 149 2.70 -26.27 -28.70
C GLY A 149 3.39 -24.92 -28.41
N ALA A 150 3.65 -24.53 -27.13
CA ALA A 150 4.35 -23.30 -26.78
C ALA A 150 5.68 -23.57 -26.07
N TYR A 151 6.69 -22.79 -26.41
CA TYR A 151 7.99 -22.76 -25.73
C TYR A 151 8.41 -21.32 -25.48
N TYR A 152 8.75 -20.98 -24.24
CA TYR A 152 9.30 -19.69 -23.87
C TYR A 152 10.80 -19.80 -23.60
N ASP A 153 11.57 -18.97 -24.31
CA ASP A 153 12.99 -18.84 -24.08
C ASP A 153 13.30 -18.17 -22.72
N TYR A 154 14.52 -18.34 -22.28
CA TYR A 154 15.01 -17.73 -21.04
C TYR A 154 15.35 -16.24 -21.20
N TYR A 155 15.25 -15.69 -22.38
CA TYR A 155 15.46 -14.28 -22.70
C TYR A 155 14.36 -13.75 -23.62
N THR A 156 14.21 -12.45 -23.67
CA THR A 156 13.36 -11.74 -24.60
C THR A 156 14.19 -10.78 -25.45
N THR A 157 13.66 -10.37 -26.59
CA THR A 157 14.32 -9.46 -27.51
C THR A 157 13.51 -8.19 -27.69
N GLU A 158 14.14 -7.16 -28.29
CA GLU A 158 13.47 -5.92 -28.67
C GLU A 158 12.32 -6.14 -29.67
N GLU A 159 12.39 -7.21 -30.46
CA GLU A 159 11.31 -7.57 -31.41
C GLU A 159 9.99 -7.79 -30.69
N GLY A 160 10.01 -8.42 -29.51
CA GLY A 160 8.82 -8.61 -28.68
C GLY A 160 8.23 -7.30 -28.15
N VAL A 161 9.05 -6.27 -27.92
CA VAL A 161 8.56 -4.94 -27.54
C VAL A 161 7.92 -4.25 -28.75
N LEU A 162 8.56 -4.31 -29.92
CA LEU A 162 8.03 -3.72 -31.17
C LEU A 162 6.73 -4.38 -31.61
N GLU A 163 6.60 -5.70 -31.43
CA GLU A 163 5.40 -6.46 -31.76
C GLU A 163 4.21 -6.12 -30.86
N LYS A 164 4.45 -5.89 -29.56
CA LYS A 164 3.42 -5.60 -28.57
C LYS A 164 3.10 -4.11 -28.43
N GLN A 165 3.90 -3.23 -29.03
CA GLN A 165 3.73 -1.80 -28.90
C GLN A 165 2.35 -1.36 -29.39
N ASP A 166 1.63 -0.63 -28.52
CA ASP A 166 0.32 -0.06 -28.79
C ASP A 166 0.25 1.34 -28.16
N PRO A 167 0.16 2.40 -28.96
CA PRO A 167 0.13 3.78 -28.48
C PRO A 167 -1.15 4.13 -27.72
N GLU A 168 -2.23 3.36 -27.91
CA GLU A 168 -3.50 3.56 -27.20
C GLU A 168 -3.53 2.85 -25.82
N SER A 169 -2.57 1.97 -25.57
CA SER A 169 -2.46 1.24 -24.31
C SER A 169 -1.57 1.96 -23.31
N THR A 170 -2.04 2.19 -22.08
CA THR A 170 -1.20 2.73 -21.00
C THR A 170 -0.07 1.79 -20.56
N GLU A 171 -0.20 0.49 -20.84
CA GLU A 171 0.75 -0.55 -20.46
C GLU A 171 1.79 -0.82 -21.56
N PHE A 172 1.38 -0.76 -22.84
CA PHE A 172 2.21 -1.11 -23.99
C PHE A 172 2.65 0.09 -24.83
N ALA A 173 2.34 1.31 -24.41
CA ALA A 173 2.86 2.51 -25.06
C ALA A 173 4.36 2.65 -24.82
N VAL A 174 5.13 2.75 -25.90
CA VAL A 174 6.59 2.97 -25.85
C VAL A 174 6.89 4.35 -26.42
N GLN A 175 7.82 5.06 -25.80
CA GLN A 175 8.24 6.40 -26.26
C GLN A 175 8.80 6.33 -27.69
N PRO A 176 8.46 7.31 -28.56
CA PRO A 176 8.89 7.30 -29.96
C PRO A 176 10.41 7.20 -30.14
N GLU A 177 11.18 7.87 -29.30
CA GLU A 177 12.65 7.86 -29.35
C GLU A 177 13.21 6.46 -29.09
N ILE A 178 12.58 5.70 -28.17
CA ILE A 178 12.99 4.33 -27.86
C ILE A 178 12.64 3.40 -29.01
N LEU A 179 11.45 3.58 -29.62
CA LEU A 179 11.05 2.81 -30.80
C LEU A 179 12.01 3.03 -31.98
N ASP A 180 12.43 4.28 -32.20
CA ASP A 180 13.38 4.60 -33.27
C ASP A 180 14.76 3.97 -32.99
N MET A 181 15.23 3.99 -31.77
CA MET A 181 16.47 3.30 -31.37
C MET A 181 16.39 1.79 -31.61
N MET A 182 15.30 1.13 -31.25
CA MET A 182 15.09 -0.29 -31.48
C MET A 182 15.02 -0.62 -32.98
N ARG A 183 14.26 0.13 -33.78
CA ARG A 183 14.12 -0.06 -35.21
C ARG A 183 15.44 0.14 -35.98
N ASN A 184 16.25 1.05 -35.51
CA ASN A 184 17.57 1.34 -36.09
C ASN A 184 18.69 0.43 -35.56
N LYS A 185 18.35 -0.57 -34.69
CA LYS A 185 19.32 -1.47 -34.04
C LYS A 185 20.47 -0.72 -33.35
N ALA A 186 20.18 0.47 -32.83
CA ALA A 186 21.16 1.31 -32.15
C ALA A 186 21.43 0.87 -30.69
N VAL A 187 20.71 -0.14 -30.21
CA VAL A 187 20.90 -0.69 -28.86
C VAL A 187 21.87 -1.86 -28.95
N SER A 188 23.07 -1.70 -28.40
CA SER A 188 23.97 -2.82 -28.19
C SER A 188 23.65 -3.48 -26.85
N TYR A 189 23.38 -4.79 -26.85
CA TYR A 189 23.22 -5.54 -25.61
C TYR A 189 24.60 -5.71 -24.95
N THR A 190 24.73 -5.19 -23.73
CA THR A 190 25.79 -5.64 -22.85
C THR A 190 25.24 -6.82 -22.05
N HIS A 191 25.89 -7.98 -22.23
CA HIS A 191 25.63 -9.18 -21.43
C HIS A 191 26.07 -8.98 -19.98
#